data_9c8d55f7d10197f93c7d88ee6d77242e
#
_entry.id   9c8d55f7d10197f93c7d88ee6d77242e
#
_cell.length_a   1.000
_cell.length_b   1.000
_cell.length_c   1.000
_cell.angle_alpha   90.00
_cell.angle_beta   90.00
_cell.angle_gamma   90.00
#
_symmetry.space_group_name_H-M   'P 1'
#
loop_
_entity.id
_entity.type
_entity.pdbx_description
1 polymer ?
#
loop_
_entity_poly.entity_id
_entity_poly.type
_entity_poly.pdbx_seq_one_letter_code
_entity_poly.pdbx_strand_id
1 'polypeptide(L)'
;MNNAIGVTILSIIIMIGLGYFLKRIDFLSEKDIDPFNRIVMYILMPCMIFHAIYSADLSLLPKLGILPFIILASSFATGIVSYFILKRLKLDDITLWSVLVTVMIANTAFMGYPVTLGIYGADGFLRAIFCDMATLCIFLILSFVLILKFGGTVKKKKKK
;
A
#
# COMPACT_ATOMS: atom_id res chain seq x y z
N MET A 1 7.85 -1.48 24.62
CA MET A 1 7.99 -1.23 23.18
C MET A 1 8.64 -2.40 22.45
N ASN A 2 9.80 -2.91 22.88
CA ASN A 2 10.47 -4.04 22.21
C ASN A 2 9.61 -5.32 22.11
N ASN A 3 8.84 -5.66 23.16
CA ASN A 3 7.95 -6.82 23.15
C ASN A 3 6.78 -6.66 22.16
N ALA A 4 6.22 -5.45 22.01
CA ALA A 4 5.13 -5.19 21.06
C ALA A 4 5.58 -5.38 19.60
N ILE A 5 6.79 -4.92 19.26
CA ILE A 5 7.38 -5.10 17.93
C ILE A 5 7.56 -6.59 17.64
N GLY A 6 8.16 -7.33 18.57
CA GLY A 6 8.39 -8.77 18.40
C GLY A 6 7.08 -9.55 18.25
N VAL A 7 6.09 -9.27 19.09
CA VAL A 7 4.77 -9.92 19.03
C VAL A 7 4.07 -9.60 17.70
N THR A 8 4.11 -8.35 17.24
CA THR A 8 3.48 -7.96 15.96
C THR A 8 4.12 -8.66 14.78
N ILE A 9 5.46 -8.68 14.71
CA ILE A 9 6.18 -9.37 13.63
C ILE A 9 5.89 -10.86 13.66
N LEU A 10 5.93 -11.49 14.86
CA LEU A 10 5.63 -12.91 15.01
C LEU A 10 4.19 -13.23 14.58
N SER A 11 3.21 -12.38 14.94
CA SER A 11 1.82 -12.55 14.51
C SER A 11 1.68 -12.52 12.99
N ILE A 12 2.37 -11.60 12.31
CA ILE A 12 2.35 -11.52 10.84
C ILE A 12 2.95 -12.79 10.22
N ILE A 13 4.09 -13.25 10.74
CA ILE A 13 4.74 -14.49 10.27
C ILE A 13 3.81 -15.69 10.47
N ILE A 14 3.17 -15.80 11.63
CA ILE A 14 2.21 -16.88 11.93
C ILE A 14 1.02 -16.83 10.96
N MET A 15 0.47 -15.65 10.68
CA MET A 15 -0.64 -15.50 9.73
C MET A 15 -0.26 -15.91 8.31
N ILE A 16 0.94 -15.53 7.85
CA ILE A 16 1.47 -15.97 6.54
C ILE A 16 1.67 -17.49 6.52
N GLY A 17 2.26 -18.04 7.59
CA GLY A 17 2.46 -19.48 7.74
C GLY A 17 1.15 -20.27 7.76
N LEU A 18 0.13 -19.74 8.43
CA LEU A 18 -1.22 -20.32 8.46
C LEU A 18 -1.84 -20.33 7.06
N GLY A 19 -1.75 -19.21 6.33
CA GLY A 19 -2.24 -19.13 4.95
C GLY A 19 -1.56 -20.15 4.03
N TYR A 20 -0.24 -20.29 4.15
CA TYR A 20 0.52 -21.31 3.42
C TYR A 20 0.11 -22.74 3.79
N PHE A 21 -0.08 -23.01 5.08
CA PHE A 21 -0.53 -24.31 5.58
C PHE A 21 -1.92 -24.67 5.07
N LEU A 22 -2.89 -23.74 5.13
CA LEU A 22 -4.24 -23.93 4.62
C LEU A 22 -4.26 -24.21 3.11
N LYS A 23 -3.37 -23.54 2.35
CA LYS A 23 -3.20 -23.84 0.93
C LYS A 23 -2.61 -25.25 0.73
N ARG A 24 -1.68 -25.68 1.55
CA ARG A 24 -1.01 -26.99 1.41
C ARG A 24 -1.93 -28.18 1.71
N ILE A 25 -2.92 -28.00 2.59
CA ILE A 25 -3.92 -29.03 2.90
C ILE A 25 -5.16 -28.96 2.01
N ASP A 26 -5.11 -28.19 0.91
CA ASP A 26 -6.21 -27.95 -0.04
C ASP A 26 -7.50 -27.41 0.60
N PHE A 27 -7.40 -26.81 1.81
CA PHE A 27 -8.53 -26.12 2.45
C PHE A 27 -8.84 -24.79 1.79
N LEU A 28 -7.81 -24.07 1.28
CA LEU A 28 -7.92 -22.86 0.49
C LEU A 28 -7.26 -23.06 -0.87
N SER A 29 -7.95 -22.65 -1.92
CA SER A 29 -7.49 -22.67 -3.31
C SER A 29 -7.19 -21.25 -3.82
N GLU A 30 -6.54 -21.16 -4.97
CA GLU A 30 -6.30 -19.85 -5.62
C GLU A 30 -7.62 -19.15 -6.01
N LYS A 31 -8.70 -19.89 -6.19
CA LYS A 31 -10.04 -19.37 -6.52
C LYS A 31 -10.69 -18.64 -5.34
N ASP A 32 -10.27 -18.94 -4.12
CA ASP A 32 -10.81 -18.34 -2.90
C ASP A 32 -10.18 -16.97 -2.61
N ILE A 33 -9.03 -16.65 -3.23
CA ILE A 33 -8.30 -15.40 -3.02
C ILE A 33 -9.17 -14.19 -3.40
N ASP A 34 -9.80 -14.22 -4.57
CA ASP A 34 -10.61 -13.09 -5.05
C ASP A 34 -11.84 -12.81 -4.17
N PRO A 35 -12.66 -13.81 -3.77
CA PRO A 35 -13.74 -13.59 -2.81
C PRO A 35 -13.27 -13.01 -1.47
N PHE A 36 -12.20 -13.56 -0.89
CA PHE A 36 -11.64 -13.04 0.36
C PHE A 36 -11.13 -11.61 0.22
N ASN A 37 -10.39 -11.30 -0.84
CA ASN A 37 -9.92 -9.94 -1.10
C ASN A 37 -11.09 -8.95 -1.24
N ARG A 38 -12.18 -9.35 -1.91
CA ARG A 38 -13.38 -8.50 -2.02
C ARG A 38 -14.00 -8.21 -0.65
N ILE A 39 -14.14 -9.20 0.21
CA ILE A 39 -14.67 -9.01 1.57
C ILE A 39 -13.76 -8.05 2.35
N VAL A 40 -12.44 -8.28 2.31
CA VAL A 40 -11.48 -7.42 3.01
C VAL A 40 -11.56 -5.98 2.48
N MET A 41 -11.49 -5.79 1.15
CA MET A 41 -11.37 -4.46 0.56
C MET A 41 -12.69 -3.67 0.58
N TYR A 42 -13.83 -4.32 0.36
CA TYR A 42 -15.11 -3.62 0.23
C TYR A 42 -15.93 -3.57 1.52
N ILE A 43 -15.62 -4.41 2.50
CA ILE A 43 -16.38 -4.47 3.76
C ILE A 43 -15.46 -4.18 4.95
N LEU A 44 -14.44 -5.01 5.17
CA LEU A 44 -13.67 -4.94 6.41
C LEU A 44 -12.83 -3.65 6.49
N MET A 45 -12.11 -3.29 5.43
CA MET A 45 -11.28 -2.08 5.44
C MET A 45 -12.10 -0.79 5.60
N PRO A 46 -13.19 -0.54 4.84
CA PRO A 46 -14.05 0.62 5.09
C PRO A 46 -14.61 0.67 6.52
N CYS A 47 -15.05 -0.47 7.08
CA CYS A 47 -15.53 -0.52 8.45
C CYS A 47 -14.43 -0.18 9.47
N MET A 48 -13.23 -0.72 9.29
CA MET A 48 -12.08 -0.43 10.16
C MET A 48 -11.67 1.05 10.09
N ILE A 49 -11.60 1.62 8.89
CA ILE A 49 -11.26 3.03 8.68
C ILE A 49 -12.34 3.93 9.30
N PHE A 50 -13.61 3.64 9.05
CA PHE A 50 -14.71 4.38 9.65
C PHE A 50 -14.66 4.34 11.17
N HIS A 51 -14.48 3.16 11.76
CA HIS A 51 -14.36 3.00 13.20
C HIS A 51 -13.17 3.79 13.78
N ALA A 52 -12.01 3.73 13.12
CA ALA A 52 -10.83 4.46 13.56
C ALA A 52 -11.04 5.98 13.55
N ILE A 53 -11.67 6.52 12.51
CA ILE A 53 -11.94 7.96 12.38
C ILE A 53 -13.04 8.38 13.37
N TYR A 54 -14.10 7.59 13.52
CA TYR A 54 -15.19 7.87 14.46
C TYR A 54 -14.72 7.90 15.91
N SER A 55 -13.81 7.00 16.27
CA SER A 55 -13.25 6.89 17.64
C SER A 55 -12.08 7.83 17.90
N ALA A 56 -11.65 8.58 16.87
CA ALA A 56 -10.48 9.45 16.96
C ALA A 56 -10.78 10.72 17.76
N ASP A 57 -9.78 11.17 18.51
CA ASP A 57 -9.80 12.50 19.10
C ASP A 57 -9.60 13.55 17.98
N LEU A 58 -10.66 14.32 17.71
CA LEU A 58 -10.65 15.36 16.65
C LEU A 58 -9.62 16.46 16.90
N SER A 59 -9.15 16.64 18.14
CA SER A 59 -8.08 17.60 18.46
C SER A 59 -6.74 17.25 17.83
N LEU A 60 -6.55 15.97 17.43
CA LEU A 60 -5.35 15.49 16.76
C LEU A 60 -5.34 15.75 15.25
N LEU A 61 -6.49 16.02 14.62
CA LEU A 61 -6.61 16.21 13.17
C LEU A 61 -5.63 17.24 12.59
N PRO A 62 -5.40 18.43 13.20
CA PRO A 62 -4.44 19.38 12.66
C PRO A 62 -3.01 18.84 12.64
N LYS A 63 -2.64 18.01 13.63
CA LYS A 63 -1.32 17.35 13.71
C LYS A 63 -1.18 16.20 12.72
N LEU A 64 -2.27 15.50 12.42
CA LEU A 64 -2.30 14.38 11.46
C LEU A 64 -2.26 14.87 10.02
N GLY A 65 -2.78 16.07 9.75
CA GLY A 65 -2.83 16.65 8.40
C GLY A 65 -1.46 16.85 7.74
N ILE A 66 -0.36 16.92 8.52
CA ILE A 66 1.00 17.00 7.97
C ILE A 66 1.50 15.67 7.39
N LEU A 67 0.98 14.53 7.86
CA LEU A 67 1.46 13.20 7.47
C LEU A 67 1.35 12.92 5.96
N PRO A 68 0.22 13.23 5.29
CA PRO A 68 0.11 13.08 3.84
C PRO A 68 1.20 13.83 3.09
N PHE A 69 1.55 15.04 3.50
CA PHE A 69 2.61 15.83 2.85
C PHE A 69 3.99 15.22 3.03
N ILE A 70 4.28 14.65 4.21
CA ILE A 70 5.54 13.95 4.46
C ILE A 70 5.65 12.72 3.55
N ILE A 71 4.58 11.94 3.41
CA ILE A 71 4.56 10.77 2.54
C ILE A 71 4.70 11.18 1.07
N LEU A 72 3.99 12.22 0.63
CA LEU A 72 4.15 12.76 -0.72
C LEU A 72 5.61 13.14 -0.99
N ALA A 73 6.19 13.95 -0.12
CA ALA A 73 7.58 14.41 -0.27
C ALA A 73 8.57 13.23 -0.30
N SER A 74 8.43 12.26 0.59
CA SER A 74 9.30 11.07 0.64
C SER A 74 9.15 10.20 -0.62
N SER A 75 7.93 9.98 -1.11
CA SER A 75 7.69 9.22 -2.33
C SER A 75 8.27 9.90 -3.56
N PHE A 76 8.11 11.21 -3.69
CA PHE A 76 8.73 11.95 -4.79
C PHE A 76 10.25 11.94 -4.69
N ALA A 77 10.83 12.13 -3.50
CA ALA A 77 12.27 12.04 -3.29
C ALA A 77 12.81 10.65 -3.69
N THR A 78 12.14 9.58 -3.22
CA THR A 78 12.47 8.19 -3.59
C THR A 78 12.32 7.98 -5.11
N GLY A 79 11.27 8.51 -5.71
CA GLY A 79 11.05 8.45 -7.15
C GLY A 79 12.16 9.11 -7.96
N ILE A 80 12.60 10.30 -7.56
CA ILE A 80 13.70 11.03 -8.22
C ILE A 80 15.00 10.24 -8.12
N VAL A 81 15.38 9.78 -6.95
CA VAL A 81 16.59 8.98 -6.73
C VAL A 81 16.53 7.69 -7.57
N SER A 82 15.41 6.97 -7.49
CA SER A 82 15.21 5.73 -8.25
C SER A 82 15.28 5.98 -9.76
N TYR A 83 14.69 7.07 -10.27
CA TYR A 83 14.75 7.41 -11.69
C TYR A 83 16.20 7.56 -12.19
N PHE A 84 17.05 8.27 -11.44
CA PHE A 84 18.45 8.42 -11.83
C PHE A 84 19.22 7.09 -11.81
N ILE A 85 18.95 6.22 -10.84
CA ILE A 85 19.54 4.88 -10.75
C ILE A 85 19.08 4.02 -11.93
N LEU A 86 17.76 3.93 -12.15
CA LEU A 86 17.16 3.09 -13.19
C LEU A 86 17.56 3.54 -14.60
N LYS A 87 17.73 4.84 -14.82
CA LYS A 87 18.20 5.38 -16.10
C LYS A 87 19.62 4.91 -16.47
N ARG A 88 20.47 4.68 -15.47
CA ARG A 88 21.82 4.12 -15.69
C ARG A 88 21.81 2.65 -16.09
N LEU A 89 20.77 1.91 -15.75
CA LEU A 89 20.60 0.50 -16.08
C LEU A 89 20.17 0.27 -17.53
N LYS A 90 19.93 1.34 -18.33
CA LYS A 90 19.53 1.28 -19.75
C LYS A 90 18.31 0.38 -20.00
N LEU A 91 17.37 0.38 -19.06
CA LEU A 91 16.11 -0.35 -19.19
C LEU A 91 15.24 0.27 -20.28
N ASP A 92 14.38 -0.55 -20.89
CA ASP A 92 13.35 -0.02 -21.78
C ASP A 92 12.35 0.85 -21.00
N ASP A 93 11.72 1.80 -21.67
CA ASP A 93 10.85 2.79 -21.06
C ASP A 93 9.71 2.17 -20.25
N ILE A 94 9.11 1.08 -20.73
CA ILE A 94 7.99 0.43 -20.04
C ILE A 94 8.47 -0.16 -18.72
N THR A 95 9.57 -0.90 -18.72
CA THR A 95 10.16 -1.51 -17.52
C THR A 95 10.60 -0.43 -16.54
N LEU A 96 11.28 0.63 -17.02
CA LEU A 96 11.72 1.74 -16.18
C LEU A 96 10.55 2.37 -15.43
N TRP A 97 9.46 2.72 -16.14
CA TRP A 97 8.30 3.35 -15.52
C TRP A 97 7.53 2.40 -14.60
N SER A 98 7.45 1.11 -14.94
CA SER A 98 6.81 0.10 -14.08
C SER A 98 7.53 -0.05 -12.74
N VAL A 99 8.86 -0.15 -12.76
CA VAL A 99 9.66 -0.22 -11.53
C VAL A 99 9.56 1.08 -10.75
N LEU A 100 9.62 2.24 -11.41
CA LEU A 100 9.52 3.54 -10.76
C LEU A 100 8.21 3.69 -9.99
N VAL A 101 7.08 3.35 -10.61
CA VAL A 101 5.76 3.38 -9.96
C VAL A 101 5.72 2.44 -8.76
N THR A 102 6.24 1.21 -8.90
CA THR A 102 6.26 0.23 -7.81
C THR A 102 7.07 0.72 -6.60
N VAL A 103 8.19 1.41 -6.84
CA VAL A 103 9.05 1.95 -5.77
C VAL A 103 8.43 3.17 -5.09
N MET A 104 7.65 3.98 -5.82
CA MET A 104 7.00 5.17 -5.27
C MET A 104 5.75 4.87 -4.45
N ILE A 105 5.10 3.72 -4.68
CA ILE A 105 3.87 3.33 -3.99
C ILE A 105 4.21 2.41 -2.82
N ALA A 106 4.06 2.91 -1.60
CA ALA A 106 4.24 2.11 -0.40
C ALA A 106 3.03 1.20 -0.13
N ASN A 107 3.27 0.02 0.43
CA ASN A 107 2.21 -0.87 0.88
C ASN A 107 1.70 -0.43 2.28
N THR A 108 1.03 0.71 2.31
CA THR A 108 0.55 1.35 3.55
C THR A 108 -0.65 0.63 4.14
N ALA A 109 -1.56 0.12 3.32
CA ALA A 109 -2.77 -0.55 3.79
C ALA A 109 -2.50 -1.98 4.29
N PHE A 110 -2.04 -2.89 3.42
CA PHE A 110 -1.93 -4.30 3.79
C PHE A 110 -0.81 -4.62 4.79
N MET A 111 0.31 -3.88 4.73
CA MET A 111 1.42 -4.06 5.67
C MET A 111 1.45 -2.97 6.74
N GLY A 112 1.19 -1.72 6.35
CA GLY A 112 1.26 -0.59 7.28
C GLY A 112 0.20 -0.66 8.37
N TYR A 113 -1.04 -0.98 8.06
CA TYR A 113 -2.14 -1.02 9.02
C TYR A 113 -1.92 -2.04 10.15
N PRO A 114 -1.69 -3.35 9.87
CA PRO A 114 -1.47 -4.31 10.93
C PRO A 114 -0.22 -4.03 11.76
N VAL A 115 0.85 -3.53 11.12
CA VAL A 115 2.09 -3.20 11.83
C VAL A 115 1.88 -2.01 12.77
N THR A 116 1.29 -0.93 12.29
CA THR A 116 1.08 0.28 13.11
C THR A 116 0.06 0.05 14.21
N LEU A 117 -1.02 -0.71 13.93
CA LEU A 117 -2.00 -1.10 14.93
C LEU A 117 -1.37 -1.96 16.02
N GLY A 118 -0.55 -2.94 15.64
CA GLY A 118 0.08 -3.86 16.60
C GLY A 118 1.16 -3.21 17.47
N ILE A 119 1.87 -2.21 16.95
CA ILE A 119 2.98 -1.56 17.67
C ILE A 119 2.49 -0.33 18.46
N TYR A 120 1.62 0.47 17.87
CA TYR A 120 1.23 1.79 18.38
C TYR A 120 -0.27 1.87 18.74
N GLY A 121 -1.04 0.78 18.59
CA GLY A 121 -2.47 0.75 18.88
C GLY A 121 -3.30 1.62 17.93
N ALA A 122 -4.46 2.06 18.41
CA ALA A 122 -5.44 2.83 17.63
C ALA A 122 -4.86 4.15 17.07
N ASP A 123 -4.02 4.83 17.85
CA ASP A 123 -3.37 6.08 17.42
C ASP A 123 -2.41 5.86 16.25
N GLY A 124 -1.65 4.76 16.26
CA GLY A 124 -0.77 4.38 15.16
C GLY A 124 -1.56 4.02 13.91
N PHE A 125 -2.65 3.30 14.07
CA PHE A 125 -3.53 2.94 12.98
C PHE A 125 -4.18 4.18 12.33
N LEU A 126 -4.66 5.13 13.12
CA LEU A 126 -5.20 6.40 12.63
C LEU A 126 -4.15 7.17 11.79
N ARG A 127 -2.91 7.24 12.27
CA ARG A 127 -1.80 7.87 11.53
C ARG A 127 -1.52 7.17 10.20
N ALA A 128 -1.56 5.84 10.19
CA ALA A 128 -1.38 5.07 8.97
C ALA A 128 -2.48 5.33 7.93
N ILE A 129 -3.73 5.54 8.35
CA ILE A 129 -4.83 5.93 7.46
C ILE A 129 -4.52 7.28 6.78
N PHE A 130 -4.04 8.28 7.52
CA PHE A 130 -3.65 9.57 6.94
C PHE A 130 -2.47 9.44 5.96
N CYS A 131 -1.50 8.59 6.26
CA CYS A 131 -0.41 8.27 5.34
C CYS A 131 -0.92 7.59 4.06
N ASP A 132 -1.89 6.69 4.18
CA ASP A 132 -2.45 5.95 3.03
C ASP A 132 -3.23 6.86 2.07
N MET A 133 -3.88 7.91 2.58
CA MET A 133 -4.53 8.93 1.73
C MET A 133 -3.53 9.56 0.74
N ALA A 134 -2.30 9.83 1.18
CA ALA A 134 -1.25 10.33 0.29
C ALA A 134 -0.81 9.28 -0.73
N THR A 135 -0.66 8.04 -0.32
CA THR A 135 -0.32 6.93 -1.20
C THR A 135 -1.37 6.75 -2.30
N LEU A 136 -2.65 6.87 -1.97
CA LEU A 136 -3.74 6.86 -2.94
C LEU A 136 -3.62 8.03 -3.95
N CYS A 137 -3.33 9.24 -3.50
CA CYS A 137 -3.10 10.39 -4.38
C CYS A 137 -1.93 10.14 -5.34
N ILE A 138 -0.81 9.61 -4.84
CA ILE A 138 0.36 9.25 -5.66
C ILE A 138 -0.04 8.21 -6.71
N PHE A 139 -0.76 7.17 -6.31
CA PHE A 139 -1.24 6.12 -7.22
C PHE A 139 -2.10 6.71 -8.37
N LEU A 140 -3.03 7.60 -8.06
CA LEU A 140 -3.88 8.24 -9.06
C LEU A 140 -3.06 9.12 -10.03
N ILE A 141 -2.14 9.94 -9.51
CA ILE A 141 -1.28 10.80 -10.33
C ILE A 141 -0.39 9.95 -11.25
N LEU A 142 0.27 8.94 -10.70
CA LEU A 142 1.16 8.07 -11.49
C LEU A 142 0.37 7.26 -12.54
N SER A 143 -0.80 6.75 -12.17
CA SER A 143 -1.67 6.03 -13.11
C SER A 143 -2.08 6.93 -14.27
N PHE A 144 -2.44 8.19 -14.01
CA PHE A 144 -2.77 9.16 -15.05
C PHE A 144 -1.57 9.45 -15.97
N VAL A 145 -0.38 9.66 -15.40
CA VAL A 145 0.85 9.86 -16.17
C VAL A 145 1.16 8.66 -17.06
N LEU A 146 1.00 7.43 -16.54
CA LEU A 146 1.22 6.21 -17.33
C LEU A 146 0.22 6.07 -18.47
N ILE A 147 -1.05 6.39 -18.25
CA ILE A 147 -2.09 6.37 -19.29
C ILE A 147 -1.75 7.37 -20.39
N LEU A 148 -1.34 8.59 -20.04
CA LEU A 148 -0.94 9.59 -21.03
C LEU A 148 0.28 9.16 -21.83
N LYS A 149 1.28 8.58 -21.19
CA LYS A 149 2.53 8.19 -21.85
C LYS A 149 2.41 6.91 -22.69
N PHE A 150 1.69 5.90 -22.20
CA PHE A 150 1.66 4.56 -22.82
C PHE A 150 0.29 4.15 -23.37
N GLY A 151 -0.78 4.86 -23.07
CA GLY A 151 -2.14 4.48 -23.48
C GLY A 151 -2.35 4.41 -25.00
N GLY A 152 -1.59 5.17 -25.78
CA GLY A 152 -1.59 5.10 -27.24
C GLY A 152 -0.92 3.85 -27.81
N THR A 153 0.08 3.31 -27.12
CA THR A 153 0.85 2.15 -27.56
C THR A 153 0.05 0.85 -27.38
N VAL A 154 -0.75 0.75 -26.33
CA VAL A 154 -1.59 -0.41 -26.03
C VAL A 154 -2.73 -0.54 -27.05
N LYS A 155 -3.31 0.57 -27.51
CA LYS A 155 -4.34 0.55 -28.57
C LYS A 155 -3.82 0.04 -29.91
N LYS A 156 -2.56 0.29 -30.25
CA LYS A 156 -1.93 -0.21 -31.49
C LYS A 156 -1.67 -1.71 -31.46
N LYS A 157 -1.34 -2.29 -30.29
CA LYS A 157 -1.10 -3.75 -30.14
C LYS A 157 -2.38 -4.58 -30.18
N LYS A 158 -3.55 -4.01 -29.79
CA LYS A 158 -4.84 -4.73 -29.87
C LYS A 158 -5.49 -4.72 -31.27
N LYS A 159 -4.95 -3.95 -32.24
CA LYS A 159 -5.46 -3.87 -33.61
C LYS A 159 -4.62 -4.69 -34.63
N LYS A 160 -3.59 -5.38 -34.17
CA LYS A 160 -2.84 -6.40 -34.92
C LYS A 160 -3.11 -7.78 -34.33
#